data_cef2f8ef69ca8cbbbd6ef94ec206b11b
#
_entry.id   cef2f8ef69ca8cbbbd6ef94ec206b11b
#
_cell.length_a   1.000
_cell.length_b   1.000
_cell.length_c   1.000
_cell.angle_alpha   90.00
_cell.angle_beta   90.00
_cell.angle_gamma   90.00
#
_symmetry.space_group_name_H-M   'P 1'
#
loop_
_entity.id
_entity.type
_entity.pdbx_description
1 polymer ?
#
loop_
_entity_poly.entity_id
_entity_poly.type
_entity_poly.pdbx_seq_one_letter_code
_entity_poly.pdbx_strand_id
1 'polypeptide(L)'
;MNNIERQEQLKAISRYYPIPADFDVDTISWVTDDVAITSVGGAEEALLDEGTFVINVAEEIINDAHAFIPIEPYVEDVERQRETVDLVSDTIQRELRHNGRKVVVHCHMGMERSVLAVAWWLHSYKNMSLDEAYGLIRQKRPIALDRREWIGEPNPDDEVFTYA
;
A
#
# COMPACT_ATOMS: atom_id res chain seq x y z
N MET A 1 18.05 -0.22 5.85
CA MET A 1 17.37 -0.92 6.97
C MET A 1 17.12 -2.36 6.57
N ASN A 2 17.53 -3.32 7.38
CA ASN A 2 17.33 -4.74 7.12
C ASN A 2 16.00 -5.23 7.72
N ASN A 3 15.69 -6.51 7.52
CA ASN A 3 14.46 -7.11 8.04
C ASN A 3 14.34 -6.99 9.56
N ILE A 4 15.43 -7.21 10.29
CA ILE A 4 15.43 -7.13 11.76
C ILE A 4 15.02 -5.72 12.21
N GLU A 5 15.58 -4.70 11.59
CA GLU A 5 15.27 -3.31 11.92
C GLU A 5 13.81 -2.96 11.58
N ARG A 6 13.29 -3.44 10.45
CA ARG A 6 11.88 -3.23 10.07
C ARG A 6 10.94 -3.94 11.05
N GLN A 7 11.29 -5.16 11.48
CA GLN A 7 10.49 -5.89 12.48
C GLN A 7 10.48 -5.17 13.82
N GLU A 8 11.60 -4.59 14.25
CA GLU A 8 11.66 -3.78 15.46
C GLU A 8 10.80 -2.51 15.33
N GLN A 9 10.77 -1.91 14.16
CA GLN A 9 9.91 -0.76 13.89
C GLN A 9 8.43 -1.15 13.95
N LEU A 10 8.06 -2.30 13.38
CA LEU A 10 6.69 -2.83 13.48
C LEU A 10 6.29 -3.05 14.94
N LYS A 11 7.17 -3.63 15.72
CA LYS A 11 6.93 -3.86 17.14
C LYS A 11 6.67 -2.54 17.88
N ALA A 12 7.42 -1.49 17.58
CA ALA A 12 7.22 -0.17 18.18
C ALA A 12 5.86 0.43 17.77
N ILE A 13 5.48 0.31 16.48
CA ILE A 13 4.20 0.81 15.96
C ILE A 13 3.02 0.04 16.58
N SER A 14 3.17 -1.26 16.81
CA SER A 14 2.12 -2.12 17.37
C SER A 14 1.71 -1.73 18.79
N ARG A 15 2.48 -0.89 19.45
CA ARG A 15 2.11 -0.33 20.77
C ARG A 15 0.96 0.67 20.67
N TYR A 16 0.77 1.26 19.49
CA TYR A 16 -0.21 2.32 19.26
C TYR A 16 -1.40 1.87 18.39
N TYR A 17 -1.29 0.74 17.72
CA TYR A 17 -2.31 0.21 16.83
C TYR A 17 -2.52 -1.28 17.11
N PRO A 18 -3.76 -1.78 16.99
CA PRO A 18 -4.06 -3.20 17.23
C PRO A 18 -3.65 -4.06 16.03
N ILE A 19 -2.35 -4.15 15.77
CA ILE A 19 -1.76 -4.93 14.69
C ILE A 19 -0.78 -5.95 15.24
N PRO A 20 -0.61 -7.11 14.55
CA PRO A 20 0.28 -8.16 15.04
C PRO A 20 1.75 -7.79 14.86
N ALA A 21 2.48 -7.69 15.99
CA ALA A 21 3.89 -7.32 16.01
C ALA A 21 4.81 -8.40 15.42
N ASP A 22 4.32 -9.63 15.30
CA ASP A 22 5.06 -10.79 14.81
C ASP A 22 4.84 -11.07 13.32
N PHE A 23 4.02 -10.28 12.63
CA PHE A 23 3.86 -10.41 11.19
C PHE A 23 5.17 -10.07 10.49
N ASP A 24 5.61 -10.91 9.55
CA ASP A 24 6.83 -10.62 8.77
C ASP A 24 6.55 -9.51 7.76
N VAL A 25 7.10 -8.31 7.99
CA VAL A 25 6.87 -7.14 7.13
C VAL A 25 7.33 -7.35 5.70
N ASP A 26 8.31 -8.23 5.48
CA ASP A 26 8.84 -8.51 4.14
C ASP A 26 8.02 -9.55 3.38
N THR A 27 6.94 -10.06 3.97
CA THR A 27 5.97 -10.90 3.25
C THR A 27 5.42 -10.15 2.05
N ILE A 28 5.34 -10.80 0.90
CA ILE A 28 4.62 -10.30 -0.26
C ILE A 28 3.17 -10.74 -0.09
N SER A 29 2.30 -9.79 0.28
CA SER A 29 0.89 -10.08 0.61
C SER A 29 0.03 -9.92 -0.64
N TRP A 30 -0.36 -11.03 -1.25
CA TRP A 30 -1.23 -11.03 -2.43
C TRP A 30 -2.66 -10.71 -2.03
N VAL A 31 -3.09 -9.50 -2.30
CA VAL A 31 -4.44 -9.02 -2.00
C VAL A 31 -5.46 -9.63 -2.94
N THR A 32 -5.09 -9.71 -4.23
CA THR A 32 -5.78 -10.50 -5.25
C THR A 32 -4.78 -11.48 -5.85
N ASP A 33 -5.21 -12.31 -6.80
CA ASP A 33 -4.29 -13.23 -7.48
C ASP A 33 -3.16 -12.50 -8.21
N ASP A 34 -3.37 -11.22 -8.56
CA ASP A 34 -2.49 -10.48 -9.46
C ASP A 34 -1.87 -9.23 -8.86
N VAL A 35 -2.32 -8.77 -7.68
CA VAL A 35 -1.82 -7.54 -7.05
C VAL A 35 -1.45 -7.79 -5.60
N ALA A 36 -0.24 -7.40 -5.24
CA ALA A 36 0.29 -7.58 -3.89
C ALA A 36 0.82 -6.26 -3.30
N ILE A 37 0.94 -6.28 -1.98
CA ILE A 37 1.54 -5.21 -1.18
C ILE A 37 2.71 -5.81 -0.40
N THR A 38 3.80 -5.08 -0.31
CA THR A 38 4.94 -5.49 0.49
C THR A 38 5.77 -4.30 1.00
N SER A 39 6.80 -4.62 1.78
CA SER A 39 7.82 -3.68 2.24
C SER A 39 8.93 -3.52 1.20
N VAL A 40 9.90 -2.66 1.50
CA VAL A 40 11.10 -2.52 0.67
C VAL A 40 11.87 -3.85 0.57
N GLY A 41 11.90 -4.64 1.63
CA GLY A 41 12.58 -5.96 1.62
C GLY A 41 11.86 -6.97 0.73
N GLY A 42 10.54 -7.02 0.81
CA GLY A 42 9.73 -7.87 -0.08
C GLY A 42 9.82 -7.45 -1.54
N ALA A 43 9.99 -6.15 -1.79
CA ALA A 43 10.19 -5.64 -3.15
C ALA A 43 11.47 -6.16 -3.80
N GLU A 44 12.55 -6.30 -3.03
CA GLU A 44 13.80 -6.87 -3.52
C GLU A 44 13.59 -8.30 -4.04
N GLU A 45 12.82 -9.10 -3.30
CA GLU A 45 12.44 -10.44 -3.71
C GLU A 45 11.56 -10.43 -4.97
N ALA A 46 10.56 -9.55 -5.00
CA ALA A 46 9.66 -9.42 -6.15
C ALA A 46 10.38 -9.05 -7.44
N LEU A 47 11.43 -8.23 -7.34
CA LEU A 47 12.25 -7.82 -8.49
C LEU A 47 13.02 -8.97 -9.14
N LEU A 48 13.16 -10.09 -8.47
CA LEU A 48 13.81 -11.28 -9.04
C LEU A 48 12.89 -12.03 -10.00
N ASP A 49 11.60 -11.77 -9.97
CA ASP A 49 10.60 -12.39 -10.84
C ASP A 49 10.35 -11.48 -12.06
N GLU A 50 10.78 -11.91 -13.24
CA GLU A 50 10.62 -11.17 -14.49
C GLU A 50 9.17 -10.95 -14.89
N GLY A 51 8.24 -11.79 -14.44
CA GLY A 51 6.81 -11.67 -14.71
C GLY A 51 6.08 -10.64 -13.84
N THR A 52 6.78 -10.03 -12.89
CA THR A 52 6.21 -9.11 -11.93
C THR A 52 6.64 -7.68 -12.21
N PHE A 53 5.67 -6.78 -12.21
CA PHE A 53 5.90 -5.34 -12.31
C PHE A 53 5.87 -4.74 -10.92
N VAL A 54 6.96 -4.10 -10.49
CA VAL A 54 7.11 -3.53 -9.15
C VAL A 54 6.97 -2.01 -9.20
N ILE A 55 6.07 -1.48 -8.36
CA ILE A 55 5.85 -0.03 -8.21
C ILE A 55 6.33 0.40 -6.82
N ASN A 56 7.27 1.34 -6.80
CA ASN A 56 7.73 2.00 -5.58
C ASN A 56 6.95 3.30 -5.37
N VAL A 57 6.23 3.40 -4.25
CA VAL A 57 5.48 4.61 -3.88
C VAL A 57 6.09 5.35 -2.70
N ALA A 58 7.34 5.03 -2.34
CA ALA A 58 8.07 5.67 -1.24
C ALA A 58 9.18 6.57 -1.77
N GLU A 59 9.06 7.86 -1.55
CA GLU A 59 10.03 8.85 -2.02
C GLU A 59 11.45 8.60 -1.49
N GLU A 60 11.57 8.16 -0.24
CA GLU A 60 12.84 7.93 0.44
C GLU A 60 13.55 6.63 0.01
N ILE A 61 12.89 5.77 -0.77
CA ILE A 61 13.46 4.51 -1.21
C ILE A 61 13.93 4.63 -2.66
N ILE A 62 15.20 4.29 -2.90
CA ILE A 62 15.80 4.21 -4.24
C ILE A 62 16.10 2.75 -4.51
N ASN A 63 15.45 2.17 -5.52
CA ASN A 63 15.67 0.80 -5.96
C ASN A 63 15.39 0.66 -7.46
N ASP A 64 15.47 -0.57 -7.96
CA ASP A 64 15.27 -0.86 -9.38
C ASP A 64 13.80 -1.13 -9.74
N ALA A 65 12.84 -0.63 -8.97
CA ALA A 65 11.42 -0.75 -9.28
C ALA A 65 11.12 -0.27 -10.71
N HIS A 66 10.17 -0.92 -11.36
CA HIS A 66 9.79 -0.61 -12.75
C HIS A 66 9.11 0.75 -12.90
N ALA A 67 8.41 1.20 -11.84
CA ALA A 67 7.83 2.53 -11.77
C ALA A 67 8.11 3.15 -10.40
N PHE A 68 8.34 4.45 -10.39
CA PHE A 68 8.52 5.23 -9.17
C PHE A 68 7.49 6.34 -9.16
N ILE A 69 6.48 6.22 -8.29
CA ILE A 69 5.36 7.17 -8.20
C ILE A 69 5.15 7.47 -6.72
N PRO A 70 5.90 8.44 -6.15
CA PRO A 70 5.88 8.67 -4.70
C PRO A 70 4.55 9.25 -4.21
N ILE A 71 4.02 8.63 -3.17
CA ILE A 71 2.85 9.10 -2.40
C ILE A 71 3.39 9.76 -1.14
N GLU A 72 2.96 11.00 -0.87
CA GLU A 72 3.41 11.72 0.31
C GLU A 72 2.57 11.35 1.53
N PRO A 73 3.19 11.03 2.69
CA PRO A 73 2.45 11.01 3.94
C PRO A 73 2.14 12.45 4.37
N TYR A 74 0.94 12.69 4.92
CA TYR A 74 0.52 14.02 5.42
C TYR A 74 0.55 15.11 4.35
N VAL A 75 -0.31 14.99 3.37
CA VAL A 75 -0.32 15.91 2.25
C VAL A 75 -1.08 17.21 2.55
N GLU A 76 -0.53 18.35 2.13
CA GLU A 76 -1.22 19.64 2.16
C GLU A 76 -2.17 19.80 0.98
N ASP A 77 -1.76 19.31 -0.19
CA ASP A 77 -2.55 19.37 -1.43
C ASP A 77 -3.20 18.00 -1.70
N VAL A 78 -4.43 17.86 -1.20
CA VAL A 78 -5.21 16.62 -1.32
C VAL A 78 -5.53 16.28 -2.77
N GLU A 79 -5.83 17.29 -3.60
CA GLU A 79 -6.15 17.06 -5.01
C GLU A 79 -4.95 16.51 -5.79
N ARG A 80 -3.77 17.05 -5.53
CA ARG A 80 -2.53 16.57 -6.13
C ARG A 80 -2.22 15.14 -5.69
N GLN A 81 -2.42 14.84 -4.42
CA GLN A 81 -2.24 13.48 -3.90
C GLN A 81 -3.21 12.51 -4.55
N ARG A 82 -4.46 12.93 -4.75
CA ARG A 82 -5.46 12.14 -5.45
C ARG A 82 -5.04 11.81 -6.88
N GLU A 83 -4.50 12.78 -7.59
CA GLU A 83 -3.96 12.57 -8.94
C GLU A 83 -2.81 11.56 -8.93
N THR A 84 -1.93 11.64 -7.93
CA THR A 84 -0.82 10.70 -7.78
C THR A 84 -1.34 9.28 -7.53
N VAL A 85 -2.29 9.13 -6.63
CA VAL A 85 -2.89 7.82 -6.32
C VAL A 85 -3.67 7.28 -7.52
N ASP A 86 -4.37 8.14 -8.27
CA ASP A 86 -5.00 7.75 -9.54
C ASP A 86 -3.97 7.23 -10.54
N LEU A 87 -2.81 7.88 -10.64
CA LEU A 87 -1.74 7.43 -11.54
C LEU A 87 -1.23 6.05 -11.16
N VAL A 88 -1.05 5.77 -9.86
CA VAL A 88 -0.67 4.43 -9.40
C VAL A 88 -1.74 3.41 -9.77
N SER A 89 -3.00 3.73 -9.49
CA SER A 89 -4.16 2.88 -9.80
C SER A 89 -4.24 2.54 -11.29
N ASP A 90 -4.10 3.56 -12.14
CA ASP A 90 -4.12 3.39 -13.59
C ASP A 90 -2.92 2.56 -14.08
N THR A 91 -1.76 2.73 -13.47
CA THR A 91 -0.56 1.96 -13.79
C THR A 91 -0.74 0.49 -13.45
N ILE A 92 -1.31 0.19 -12.27
CA ILE A 92 -1.65 -1.19 -11.88
C ILE A 92 -2.56 -1.81 -12.96
N GLN A 93 -3.65 -1.13 -13.29
CA GLN A 93 -4.65 -1.65 -14.23
C GLN A 93 -4.05 -1.88 -15.62
N ARG A 94 -3.23 -0.95 -16.10
CA ARG A 94 -2.57 -1.07 -17.40
C ARG A 94 -1.65 -2.29 -17.45
N GLU A 95 -0.85 -2.50 -16.42
CA GLU A 95 0.09 -3.64 -16.39
C GLU A 95 -0.64 -4.97 -16.36
N LEU A 96 -1.75 -5.05 -15.62
CA LEU A 96 -2.57 -6.26 -15.59
C LEU A 96 -3.24 -6.54 -16.95
N ARG A 97 -3.84 -5.51 -17.56
CA ARG A 97 -4.69 -5.66 -18.74
C ARG A 97 -3.92 -5.72 -20.05
N HIS A 98 -2.89 -4.89 -20.19
CA HIS A 98 -2.18 -4.74 -21.46
C HIS A 98 -0.88 -5.54 -21.52
N ASN A 99 -0.22 -5.75 -20.38
CA ASN A 99 1.07 -6.44 -20.35
C ASN A 99 1.01 -7.82 -19.69
N GLY A 100 -0.14 -8.20 -19.11
CA GLY A 100 -0.35 -9.50 -18.49
C GLY A 100 0.59 -9.79 -17.35
N ARG A 101 1.08 -8.75 -16.66
CA ARG A 101 2.01 -8.89 -15.53
C ARG A 101 1.25 -8.86 -14.22
N LYS A 102 1.76 -9.59 -13.23
CA LYS A 102 1.36 -9.36 -11.84
C LYS A 102 2.04 -8.11 -11.34
N VAL A 103 1.42 -7.42 -10.40
CA VAL A 103 1.90 -6.14 -9.87
C VAL A 103 2.14 -6.23 -8.37
N VAL A 104 3.30 -5.75 -7.93
CA VAL A 104 3.64 -5.60 -6.52
C VAL A 104 3.85 -4.12 -6.24
N VAL A 105 3.10 -3.58 -5.27
CA VAL A 105 3.22 -2.19 -4.83
C VAL A 105 3.89 -2.16 -3.47
N HIS A 106 4.95 -1.38 -3.33
CA HIS A 106 5.65 -1.28 -2.06
C HIS A 106 5.92 0.16 -1.64
N CYS A 107 6.03 0.35 -0.34
CA CYS A 107 6.60 1.55 0.26
C CYS A 107 7.73 1.11 1.20
N HIS A 108 7.94 1.78 2.33
CA HIS A 108 8.98 1.34 3.27
C HIS A 108 8.57 0.07 4.02
N MET A 109 7.45 0.13 4.75
CA MET A 109 6.94 -0.98 5.59
C MET A 109 5.81 -1.78 4.94
N GLY A 110 5.18 -1.26 3.89
CA GLY A 110 3.99 -1.86 3.32
C GLY A 110 2.76 -1.73 4.22
N MET A 111 2.63 -0.61 4.93
CA MET A 111 1.56 -0.40 5.91
C MET A 111 0.61 0.73 5.54
N GLU A 112 1.07 1.77 4.85
CA GLU A 112 0.31 2.99 4.65
C GLU A 112 0.20 3.42 3.18
N ARG A 113 1.29 3.86 2.56
CA ARG A 113 1.27 4.40 1.19
C ARG A 113 0.92 3.36 0.14
N SER A 114 1.55 2.20 0.19
CA SER A 114 1.25 1.09 -0.74
C SER A 114 -0.15 0.53 -0.50
N VAL A 115 -0.59 0.50 0.74
CA VAL A 115 -1.95 0.08 1.12
C VAL A 115 -2.98 1.04 0.52
N LEU A 116 -2.78 2.35 0.66
CA LEU A 116 -3.66 3.37 0.09
C LEU A 116 -3.77 3.22 -1.43
N ALA A 117 -2.64 3.02 -2.11
CA ALA A 117 -2.60 2.85 -3.56
C ALA A 117 -3.44 1.66 -4.02
N VAL A 118 -3.27 0.51 -3.36
CA VAL A 118 -4.00 -0.72 -3.71
C VAL A 118 -5.48 -0.61 -3.34
N ALA A 119 -5.80 0.00 -2.20
CA ALA A 119 -7.19 0.25 -1.81
C ALA A 119 -7.91 1.12 -2.85
N TRP A 120 -7.24 2.15 -3.34
CA TRP A 120 -7.79 3.04 -4.37
C TRP A 120 -7.98 2.31 -5.70
N TRP A 121 -7.05 1.43 -6.08
CA TRP A 121 -7.20 0.59 -7.26
C TRP A 121 -8.42 -0.34 -7.13
N LEU A 122 -8.59 -1.01 -5.99
CA LEU A 122 -9.76 -1.86 -5.73
C LEU A 122 -11.07 -1.05 -5.84
N HIS A 123 -11.07 0.15 -5.30
CA HIS A 123 -12.22 1.05 -5.38
C HIS A 123 -12.50 1.49 -6.82
N SER A 124 -11.46 1.90 -7.55
CA SER A 124 -11.60 2.49 -8.88
C SER A 124 -11.91 1.45 -9.97
N TYR A 125 -11.34 0.25 -9.88
CA TYR A 125 -11.40 -0.76 -10.95
C TYR A 125 -12.13 -2.04 -10.56
N LYS A 126 -12.31 -2.32 -9.29
CA LYS A 126 -13.00 -3.53 -8.82
C LYS A 126 -14.34 -3.23 -8.17
N ASN A 127 -14.80 -1.99 -8.25
CA ASN A 127 -16.11 -1.57 -7.76
C ASN A 127 -16.35 -1.87 -6.28
N MET A 128 -15.30 -1.77 -5.49
CA MET A 128 -15.39 -1.93 -4.04
C MET A 128 -15.56 -0.58 -3.36
N SER A 129 -16.31 -0.52 -2.26
CA SER A 129 -16.21 0.63 -1.35
C SER A 129 -14.82 0.63 -0.72
N LEU A 130 -14.39 1.76 -0.17
CA LEU A 130 -13.10 1.82 0.53
C LEU A 130 -13.11 0.89 1.76
N ASP A 131 -14.23 0.79 2.47
CA ASP A 131 -14.35 -0.13 3.61
C ASP A 131 -14.14 -1.58 3.18
N GLU A 132 -14.74 -1.99 2.06
CA GLU A 132 -14.56 -3.33 1.50
C GLU A 132 -13.11 -3.55 1.05
N ALA A 133 -12.50 -2.55 0.40
CA ALA A 133 -11.12 -2.62 -0.08
C ALA A 133 -10.14 -2.79 1.09
N TYR A 134 -10.25 -1.95 2.12
CA TYR A 134 -9.41 -2.07 3.31
C TYR A 134 -9.66 -3.36 4.08
N GLY A 135 -10.90 -3.82 4.13
CA GLY A 135 -11.25 -5.10 4.72
C GLY A 135 -10.54 -6.26 4.05
N LEU A 136 -10.54 -6.30 2.72
CA LEU A 136 -9.84 -7.32 1.94
C LEU A 136 -8.33 -7.24 2.17
N ILE A 137 -7.76 -6.05 2.13
CA ILE A 137 -6.32 -5.86 2.35
C ILE A 137 -5.91 -6.37 3.72
N ARG A 138 -6.65 -6.04 4.78
CA ARG A 138 -6.34 -6.46 6.14
C ARG A 138 -6.40 -7.97 6.34
N GLN A 139 -7.26 -8.67 5.59
CA GLN A 139 -7.30 -10.13 5.63
C GLN A 139 -5.98 -10.74 5.16
N LYS A 140 -5.32 -10.11 4.21
CA LYS A 140 -4.06 -10.61 3.62
C LYS A 140 -2.83 -10.00 4.28
N ARG A 141 -2.95 -8.76 4.74
CA ARG A 141 -1.86 -8.02 5.37
C ARG A 141 -2.37 -7.30 6.63
N PRO A 142 -2.39 -8.02 7.77
CA PRO A 142 -3.06 -7.51 8.99
C PRO A 142 -2.37 -6.30 9.62
N ILE A 143 -1.21 -5.90 9.12
CA ILE A 143 -0.51 -4.69 9.58
C ILE A 143 -0.90 -3.44 8.79
N ALA A 144 -1.82 -3.55 7.82
CA ALA A 144 -2.25 -2.43 7.00
C ALA A 144 -3.02 -1.39 7.82
N LEU A 145 -2.68 -0.13 7.65
CA LEU A 145 -3.34 1.02 8.28
C LEU A 145 -4.13 1.80 7.23
N ASP A 146 -5.32 2.25 7.60
CA ASP A 146 -6.20 3.02 6.73
C ASP A 146 -5.82 4.49 6.76
N ARG A 147 -5.40 5.03 5.63
CA ARG A 147 -4.99 6.43 5.45
C ARG A 147 -5.78 7.12 4.33
N ARG A 148 -7.06 6.75 4.18
CA ARG A 148 -7.92 7.36 3.15
C ARG A 148 -8.05 8.88 3.30
N GLU A 149 -7.86 9.41 4.50
CA GLU A 149 -7.87 10.85 4.74
C GLU A 149 -6.76 11.58 3.98
N TRP A 150 -5.69 10.88 3.62
CA TRP A 150 -4.58 11.48 2.85
C TRP A 150 -4.99 11.86 1.42
N ILE A 151 -6.10 11.35 0.93
CA ILE A 151 -6.68 11.73 -0.37
C ILE A 151 -8.06 12.38 -0.21
N GLY A 152 -8.35 12.87 0.98
CA GLY A 152 -9.57 13.63 1.25
C GLY A 152 -10.83 12.80 1.44
N GLU A 153 -10.71 11.48 1.57
CA GLU A 153 -11.86 10.65 1.87
C GLU A 153 -12.10 10.62 3.38
N PRO A 154 -13.36 10.74 3.83
CA PRO A 154 -13.65 10.73 5.26
C PRO A 154 -13.35 9.36 5.87
N ASN A 155 -12.60 9.36 6.97
CA ASN A 155 -12.31 8.15 7.72
C ASN A 155 -13.46 7.91 8.69
N PRO A 156 -14.07 6.69 8.71
CA PRO A 156 -15.18 6.38 9.62
C PRO A 156 -14.86 6.62 11.10
N ASP A 157 -13.60 6.41 11.51
CA ASP A 157 -13.18 6.63 12.90
C ASP A 157 -13.20 8.12 13.26
N ASP A 158 -12.87 9.01 12.32
CA ASP A 158 -12.91 10.45 12.54
C ASP A 158 -14.35 10.95 12.75
N GLU A 159 -15.32 10.35 12.07
CA GLU A 159 -16.73 10.68 12.24
C GLU A 159 -17.22 10.37 13.66
N VAL A 160 -16.75 9.26 14.24
CA VAL A 160 -17.11 8.87 15.61
C VAL A 160 -16.60 9.91 16.61
N PHE A 161 -15.40 10.43 16.43
CA PHE A 161 -14.83 11.45 17.31
C PHE A 161 -15.46 12.82 17.12
N THR A 162 -15.99 13.15 15.95
CA THR A 162 -16.64 14.43 15.67
C THR A 162 -17.91 14.62 16.48
N TYR A 163 -18.61 13.55 16.83
CA TYR A 163 -19.88 13.59 17.58
C TYR A 163 -19.70 13.37 19.09
N ALA A 164 -18.50 13.09 19.51
CA ALA A 164 -18.19 12.92 20.92
C ALA A 164 -17.81 14.25 21.56
#